data_f4e0c510822f09baf2236ea94a2fcc6d
#
_entry.id   f4e0c510822f09baf2236ea94a2fcc6d
#
_cell.length_a   1.000
_cell.length_b   1.000
_cell.length_c   1.000
_cell.angle_alpha   90.00
_cell.angle_beta   90.00
_cell.angle_gamma   90.00
#
_symmetry.space_group_name_H-M   'P 1'
#
loop_
_entity.id
_entity.type
_entity.pdbx_description
1 polymer ?
#
loop_
_entity_poly.entity_id
_entity_poly.type
_entity_poly.pdbx_seq_one_letter_code
_entity_poly.pdbx_strand_id
1 'polypeptide(L)'
;MKPSGPGPVKPPPGVKTRIDRARRAVLVSVPVGQTDLYSLREFLYRVLNAYENSFTVAIKGVPFCFLPDAYDHILPPPARPGLRRLAICRECHLNHICAGLPKISPFAALPAGELRPVLKVPSEIVFEVSRRCNLACGVCSSRQLDAQISLSRVNNELEQARRLGIKNIRFTGGEPFLHPEILSMLRTAKTMGFYILFNTNATLPGSALIRKTAPLIDNLLVSMQGCDPASDAAETGRPGLFEKKLANIRLFRRSGVPVVRLGTVISSGLAGNFEKYLTLITELDADIWELYRPMPAAVGMSARGKEITPELLRRLAARIEKLPRAKPQILFANPVPLCLFSAKQAPLFLGARFDDGHTRLVLDPRGFYKASYYMQKDLGGNIMAAWNSPFLKKLDKAWYLESGCRRCEVRLRCLGGSRFMAGADSDGQDPWLRNASRRLALFDNAEEKKEN
;
A
#
# COMPACT_ATOMS: atom_id res chain seq x y z
N MET A 1 -15.83 -15.87 -22.62
CA MET A 1 -15.06 -16.93 -21.95
C MET A 1 -15.00 -16.61 -20.47
N LYS A 2 -15.44 -17.50 -19.61
CA LYS A 2 -15.24 -17.36 -18.14
C LYS A 2 -13.74 -17.37 -17.91
N PRO A 3 -13.13 -16.38 -17.20
CA PRO A 3 -11.76 -16.52 -16.82
C PRO A 3 -11.66 -17.73 -15.91
N SER A 4 -10.97 -18.76 -16.36
CA SER A 4 -10.59 -19.88 -15.52
C SER A 4 -9.73 -19.30 -14.39
N GLY A 5 -10.26 -19.28 -13.19
CA GLY A 5 -9.46 -18.97 -12.01
C GLY A 5 -8.23 -19.90 -11.99
N PRO A 6 -7.11 -19.50 -11.41
CA PRO A 6 -5.94 -20.34 -11.34
C PRO A 6 -6.33 -21.70 -10.78
N GLY A 7 -5.93 -22.78 -11.48
CA GLY A 7 -6.24 -24.14 -11.08
C GLY A 7 -5.77 -24.43 -9.64
N PRO A 8 -6.34 -25.41 -8.95
CA PRO A 8 -6.00 -25.68 -7.56
C PRO A 8 -4.50 -25.98 -7.43
N VAL A 9 -3.80 -25.12 -6.71
CA VAL A 9 -2.39 -25.32 -6.38
C VAL A 9 -2.33 -26.47 -5.39
N LYS A 10 -1.73 -27.61 -5.79
CA LYS A 10 -1.64 -28.78 -4.92
C LYS A 10 -0.73 -28.49 -3.71
N PRO A 11 -1.24 -28.64 -2.48
CA PRO A 11 -0.44 -28.38 -1.29
C PRO A 11 0.62 -29.47 -1.07
N PRO A 12 1.78 -29.13 -0.47
CA PRO A 12 2.70 -30.13 0.06
C PRO A 12 2.03 -31.06 1.10
N PRO A 13 2.59 -32.25 1.36
CA PRO A 13 2.02 -33.18 2.33
C PRO A 13 1.78 -32.51 3.69
N GLY A 14 0.61 -32.73 4.27
CA GLY A 14 0.21 -32.20 5.57
C GLY A 14 -0.23 -30.74 5.57
N VAL A 15 0.02 -29.95 4.53
CA VAL A 15 -0.44 -28.57 4.41
C VAL A 15 -1.92 -28.57 4.02
N LYS A 16 -2.74 -27.89 4.83
CA LYS A 16 -4.19 -27.76 4.59
C LYS A 16 -4.50 -26.38 4.01
N THR A 17 -5.35 -26.32 3.00
CA THR A 17 -5.88 -25.09 2.43
C THR A 17 -7.39 -25.07 2.52
N ARG A 18 -7.95 -24.07 3.19
CA ARG A 18 -9.39 -23.82 3.28
C ARG A 18 -9.74 -22.57 2.49
N ILE A 19 -10.69 -22.65 1.59
CA ILE A 19 -11.18 -21.52 0.79
C ILE A 19 -12.63 -21.25 1.14
N ASP A 20 -12.88 -20.13 1.77
CA ASP A 20 -14.23 -19.60 2.03
C ASP A 20 -14.58 -18.60 0.93
N ARG A 21 -15.36 -19.05 -0.05
CA ARG A 21 -15.77 -18.22 -1.20
C ARG A 21 -16.80 -17.15 -0.81
N ALA A 22 -17.64 -17.43 0.19
CA ALA A 22 -18.64 -16.49 0.68
C ALA A 22 -17.99 -15.29 1.37
N ARG A 23 -16.94 -15.54 2.12
CA ARG A 23 -16.14 -14.51 2.83
C ARG A 23 -14.95 -14.01 2.03
N ARG A 24 -14.67 -14.57 0.86
CA ARG A 24 -13.45 -14.31 0.07
C ARG A 24 -12.20 -14.42 0.94
N ALA A 25 -12.06 -15.51 1.67
CA ALA A 25 -10.94 -15.78 2.53
C ALA A 25 -10.27 -17.10 2.18
N VAL A 26 -8.92 -17.14 2.27
CA VAL A 26 -8.11 -18.34 2.10
C VAL A 26 -7.25 -18.51 3.34
N LEU A 27 -7.37 -19.65 4.01
CA LEU A 27 -6.51 -20.04 5.12
C LEU A 27 -5.60 -21.16 4.68
N VAL A 28 -4.29 -20.95 4.81
CA VAL A 28 -3.28 -22.00 4.67
C VAL A 28 -2.74 -22.35 6.04
N SER A 29 -2.91 -23.60 6.46
CA SER A 29 -2.39 -24.12 7.72
C SER A 29 -1.22 -25.05 7.46
N VAL A 30 -0.04 -24.69 7.98
CA VAL A 30 1.19 -25.45 7.85
C VAL A 30 1.45 -26.20 9.15
N PRO A 31 1.63 -27.56 9.11
CA PRO A 31 1.90 -28.35 10.30
C PRO A 31 3.29 -28.07 10.87
N VAL A 32 3.45 -28.27 12.16
CA VAL A 32 4.71 -28.00 12.90
C VAL A 32 5.90 -28.82 12.37
N GLY A 33 5.65 -30.01 11.85
CA GLY A 33 6.69 -30.93 11.37
C GLY A 33 7.01 -30.84 9.87
N GLN A 34 6.58 -29.79 9.17
CA GLN A 34 6.86 -29.67 7.72
C GLN A 34 8.35 -29.50 7.47
N THR A 35 8.95 -30.45 6.73
CA THR A 35 10.40 -30.51 6.45
C THR A 35 10.78 -30.00 5.06
N ASP A 36 9.93 -30.19 4.06
CA ASP A 36 10.18 -29.65 2.72
C ASP A 36 9.80 -28.16 2.65
N LEU A 37 10.71 -27.33 3.13
CA LEU A 37 10.50 -25.90 3.26
C LEU A 37 10.62 -25.14 1.94
N TYR A 38 11.36 -25.65 0.96
CA TYR A 38 11.49 -25.03 -0.36
C TYR A 38 10.20 -25.18 -1.16
N SER A 39 9.66 -26.38 -1.30
CA SER A 39 8.36 -26.61 -1.94
C SER A 39 7.24 -25.90 -1.19
N LEU A 40 7.32 -25.81 0.14
CA LEU A 40 6.37 -25.04 0.94
C LEU A 40 6.40 -23.55 0.57
N ARG A 41 7.60 -22.95 0.49
CA ARG A 41 7.73 -21.53 0.15
C ARG A 41 7.17 -21.23 -1.24
N GLU A 42 7.52 -22.06 -2.21
CA GLU A 42 7.01 -21.95 -3.58
C GLU A 42 5.47 -22.06 -3.61
N PHE A 43 4.92 -23.06 -2.92
CA PHE A 43 3.48 -23.25 -2.79
C PHE A 43 2.79 -22.00 -2.21
N LEU A 44 3.32 -21.45 -1.12
CA LEU A 44 2.74 -20.28 -0.46
C LEU A 44 2.74 -19.05 -1.37
N TYR A 45 3.81 -18.79 -2.12
CA TYR A 45 3.84 -17.70 -3.10
C TYR A 45 2.86 -17.95 -4.25
N ARG A 46 2.70 -19.18 -4.72
CA ARG A 46 1.66 -19.52 -5.72
C ARG A 46 0.25 -19.25 -5.20
N VAL A 47 -0.03 -19.59 -3.95
CA VAL A 47 -1.32 -19.28 -3.31
C VAL A 47 -1.54 -17.77 -3.22
N LEU A 48 -0.54 -17.01 -2.79
CA LEU A 48 -0.61 -15.55 -2.74
C LEU A 48 -0.91 -14.98 -4.13
N ASN A 49 -0.12 -15.31 -5.13
CA ASN A 49 -0.31 -14.83 -6.51
C ASN A 49 -1.70 -15.20 -7.06
N ALA A 50 -2.22 -16.38 -6.70
CA ALA A 50 -3.52 -16.85 -7.18
C ALA A 50 -4.71 -16.11 -6.51
N TYR A 51 -4.58 -15.70 -5.26
CA TYR A 51 -5.73 -15.31 -4.46
C TYR A 51 -5.67 -13.89 -3.89
N GLU A 52 -4.49 -13.29 -3.63
CA GLU A 52 -4.37 -12.02 -2.89
C GLU A 52 -5.14 -10.84 -3.49
N ASN A 53 -5.30 -10.81 -4.81
CA ASN A 53 -6.05 -9.77 -5.51
C ASN A 53 -7.57 -9.88 -5.36
N SER A 54 -8.06 -11.00 -4.81
CA SER A 54 -9.49 -11.31 -4.79
C SER A 54 -9.98 -11.87 -3.47
N PHE A 55 -9.08 -12.34 -2.64
CA PHE A 55 -9.34 -12.96 -1.34
C PHE A 55 -8.40 -12.40 -0.29
N THR A 56 -8.84 -12.36 0.94
CA THR A 56 -7.92 -12.17 2.06
C THR A 56 -7.22 -13.49 2.33
N VAL A 57 -5.91 -13.55 2.09
CA VAL A 57 -5.12 -14.75 2.37
C VAL A 57 -4.55 -14.67 3.78
N ALA A 58 -4.69 -15.72 4.56
CA ALA A 58 -4.09 -15.89 5.88
C ALA A 58 -3.26 -17.18 5.92
N ILE A 59 -2.05 -17.10 6.45
CA ILE A 59 -1.11 -18.21 6.54
C ILE A 59 -0.78 -18.46 8.01
N LYS A 60 -0.98 -19.69 8.47
CA LYS A 60 -0.73 -20.14 9.86
C LYS A 60 0.39 -21.17 9.89
N GLY A 61 1.25 -21.11 10.90
CA GLY A 61 2.28 -22.12 11.15
C GLY A 61 3.65 -21.85 10.54
N VAL A 62 3.87 -20.65 9.94
CA VAL A 62 5.19 -20.23 9.45
C VAL A 62 5.67 -18.96 10.17
N PRO A 63 6.98 -18.76 10.35
CA PRO A 63 7.50 -17.51 10.90
C PRO A 63 7.49 -16.38 9.86
N PHE A 64 7.37 -15.13 10.31
CA PHE A 64 7.37 -13.95 9.42
C PHE A 64 8.61 -13.88 8.51
N CYS A 65 9.79 -14.26 9.04
CA CYS A 65 11.06 -14.23 8.31
C CYS A 65 11.15 -15.27 7.18
N PHE A 66 10.21 -16.20 7.09
CA PHE A 66 10.13 -17.19 6.02
C PHE A 66 9.53 -16.59 4.73
N LEU A 67 8.58 -15.67 4.88
CA LEU A 67 7.97 -14.88 3.79
C LEU A 67 8.04 -13.39 4.12
N PRO A 68 9.24 -12.79 4.16
CA PRO A 68 9.41 -11.43 4.66
C PRO A 68 8.71 -10.37 3.81
N ASP A 69 8.47 -10.65 2.54
CA ASP A 69 7.80 -9.74 1.60
C ASP A 69 6.26 -9.87 1.67
N ALA A 70 5.75 -10.92 2.32
CA ALA A 70 4.32 -11.23 2.48
C ALA A 70 3.94 -11.44 3.96
N TYR A 71 4.66 -10.81 4.87
CA TYR A 71 4.50 -10.98 6.32
C TYR A 71 3.11 -10.61 6.85
N ASP A 72 2.42 -9.71 6.19
CA ASP A 72 1.09 -9.23 6.55
C ASP A 72 -0.04 -10.25 6.27
N HIS A 73 0.28 -11.31 5.52
CA HIS A 73 -0.55 -12.48 5.34
C HIS A 73 -0.35 -13.54 6.43
N ILE A 74 0.70 -13.44 7.25
CA ILE A 74 1.03 -14.44 8.26
C ILE A 74 0.31 -14.11 9.58
N LEU A 75 -0.44 -15.08 10.09
CA LEU A 75 -1.03 -14.98 11.42
C LEU A 75 0.06 -15.15 12.48
N PRO A 76 0.19 -14.20 13.44
CA PRO A 76 1.17 -14.34 14.50
C PRO A 76 0.95 -15.63 15.28
N PRO A 77 1.99 -16.47 15.48
CA PRO A 77 1.85 -17.62 16.34
C PRO A 77 1.57 -17.17 17.79
N PRO A 78 0.75 -17.93 18.54
CA PRO A 78 0.56 -17.64 19.94
C PRO A 78 1.87 -17.73 20.69
N ALA A 79 2.10 -16.83 21.65
CA ALA A 79 3.25 -16.92 22.54
C ALA A 79 3.16 -18.22 23.35
N ARG A 80 4.22 -19.02 23.29
CA ARG A 80 4.34 -20.29 24.03
C ARG A 80 5.70 -20.35 24.73
N PRO A 81 5.83 -21.03 25.87
CA PRO A 81 7.14 -21.32 26.47
C PRO A 81 8.05 -22.08 25.50
N GLY A 82 9.37 -21.87 25.61
CA GLY A 82 10.36 -22.63 24.82
C GLY A 82 10.62 -22.10 23.42
N LEU A 83 10.07 -20.94 23.04
CA LEU A 83 10.43 -20.28 21.78
C LEU A 83 11.77 -19.55 21.92
N ARG A 84 12.59 -19.57 20.85
CA ARG A 84 13.86 -18.87 20.79
C ARG A 84 13.87 -17.83 19.68
N ARG A 85 14.71 -16.82 19.84
CA ARG A 85 14.97 -15.81 18.81
C ARG A 85 16.31 -16.15 18.11
N LEU A 86 16.34 -15.96 16.80
CA LEU A 86 17.54 -16.06 16.00
C LEU A 86 18.32 -14.74 16.02
N ALA A 87 19.58 -14.74 15.61
CA ALA A 87 20.40 -13.52 15.49
C ALA A 87 19.72 -12.46 14.59
N ILE A 88 19.11 -12.89 13.48
CA ILE A 88 18.38 -12.01 12.54
C ILE A 88 17.20 -11.27 13.17
N CYS A 89 16.66 -11.75 14.29
CA CYS A 89 15.52 -11.11 14.96
C CYS A 89 15.89 -9.73 15.52
N ARG A 90 17.17 -9.44 15.76
CA ARG A 90 17.63 -8.11 16.23
C ARG A 90 17.38 -7.01 15.19
N GLU A 91 17.40 -7.36 13.91
CA GLU A 91 17.20 -6.46 12.77
C GLU A 91 15.78 -6.49 12.24
N CYS A 92 14.90 -7.35 12.80
CA CYS A 92 13.56 -7.56 12.30
C CYS A 92 12.58 -6.53 12.86
N HIS A 93 11.86 -5.85 11.97
CA HIS A 93 10.82 -4.90 12.31
C HIS A 93 9.70 -5.50 13.20
N LEU A 94 9.36 -6.77 12.98
CA LEU A 94 8.32 -7.47 13.73
C LEU A 94 8.82 -8.17 15.01
N ASN A 95 10.05 -7.89 15.44
CA ASN A 95 10.64 -8.54 16.61
C ASN A 95 9.78 -8.37 17.89
N HIS A 96 9.05 -7.27 18.02
CA HIS A 96 8.22 -6.97 19.20
C HIS A 96 6.89 -7.76 19.25
N ILE A 97 6.42 -8.31 18.12
CA ILE A 97 5.19 -9.12 18.05
C ILE A 97 5.44 -10.58 17.69
N CYS A 98 6.62 -10.89 17.15
CA CYS A 98 6.99 -12.26 16.83
C CYS A 98 7.42 -13.00 18.09
N ALA A 99 6.79 -14.12 18.37
CA ALA A 99 7.16 -14.95 19.52
C ALA A 99 8.49 -15.70 19.35
N GLY A 100 9.03 -15.79 18.10
CA GLY A 100 10.21 -16.56 17.77
C GLY A 100 9.88 -17.94 17.19
N LEU A 101 10.84 -18.86 17.23
CA LEU A 101 10.73 -20.23 16.71
C LEU A 101 10.81 -21.25 17.83
N PRO A 102 10.12 -22.40 17.75
CA PRO A 102 10.38 -23.54 18.62
C PRO A 102 11.87 -23.93 18.59
N LYS A 103 12.39 -24.42 19.72
CA LYS A 103 13.80 -24.88 19.82
C LYS A 103 14.12 -25.94 18.76
N ILE A 104 13.19 -26.88 18.57
CA ILE A 104 13.23 -27.88 17.51
C ILE A 104 12.26 -27.42 16.42
N SER A 105 12.79 -26.77 15.38
CA SER A 105 11.99 -26.26 14.26
C SER A 105 12.75 -26.48 12.97
N PRO A 106 12.12 -27.07 11.94
CA PRO A 106 12.71 -27.17 10.60
C PRO A 106 13.16 -25.83 10.04
N PHE A 107 12.43 -24.75 10.33
CA PHE A 107 12.80 -23.39 9.91
C PHE A 107 14.14 -22.94 10.53
N ALA A 108 14.46 -23.38 11.76
CA ALA A 108 15.72 -23.02 12.40
C ALA A 108 16.94 -23.74 11.82
N ALA A 109 16.72 -24.80 11.04
CA ALA A 109 17.75 -25.58 10.34
C ALA A 109 18.03 -25.08 8.92
N LEU A 110 17.27 -24.09 8.44
CA LEU A 110 17.51 -23.49 7.11
C LEU A 110 18.90 -22.84 7.03
N PRO A 111 19.56 -22.91 5.86
CA PRO A 111 20.83 -22.23 5.63
C PRO A 111 20.77 -20.73 5.92
N ALA A 112 21.93 -20.13 6.18
CA ALA A 112 22.04 -18.69 6.38
C ALA A 112 21.51 -17.93 5.15
N GLY A 113 20.67 -16.91 5.40
CA GLY A 113 20.06 -16.10 4.36
C GLY A 113 18.67 -16.57 3.89
N GLU A 114 18.28 -17.83 4.16
CA GLU A 114 16.96 -18.35 3.81
C GLU A 114 15.84 -17.75 4.68
N LEU A 115 16.14 -17.46 5.93
CA LEU A 115 15.30 -16.64 6.77
C LEU A 115 15.81 -15.20 6.75
N ARG A 116 14.98 -14.26 6.39
CA ARG A 116 15.36 -12.84 6.30
C ARG A 116 14.54 -11.99 7.28
N PRO A 117 15.20 -11.01 7.95
CA PRO A 117 14.46 -10.09 8.81
C PRO A 117 13.41 -9.33 8.00
N VAL A 118 12.21 -9.19 8.58
CA VAL A 118 11.14 -8.42 7.94
C VAL A 118 11.48 -6.94 8.04
N LEU A 119 11.43 -6.22 6.93
CA LEU A 119 11.61 -4.77 6.84
C LEU A 119 12.84 -4.26 7.62
N LYS A 120 13.98 -4.90 7.43
CA LYS A 120 15.27 -4.37 7.93
C LYS A 120 15.52 -2.94 7.42
N VAL A 121 15.07 -2.67 6.20
CA VAL A 121 15.10 -1.38 5.51
C VAL A 121 13.71 -1.06 4.96
N PRO A 122 13.40 0.20 4.64
CA PRO A 122 12.15 0.51 3.96
C PRO A 122 12.04 -0.23 2.62
N SER A 123 10.86 -0.68 2.27
CA SER A 123 10.59 -1.34 0.98
C SER A 123 10.54 -0.36 -0.19
N GLU A 124 10.31 0.92 0.10
CA GLU A 124 10.16 1.99 -0.89
C GLU A 124 10.71 3.32 -0.33
N ILE A 125 11.44 4.06 -1.15
CA ILE A 125 11.72 5.48 -0.91
C ILE A 125 10.87 6.32 -1.85
N VAL A 126 10.17 7.29 -1.28
CA VAL A 126 9.34 8.25 -2.00
C VAL A 126 10.05 9.59 -2.06
N PHE A 127 10.32 10.09 -3.24
CA PHE A 127 10.85 11.43 -3.47
C PHE A 127 9.70 12.40 -3.77
N GLU A 128 9.42 13.33 -2.86
CA GLU A 128 8.66 14.53 -3.18
C GLU A 128 9.61 15.49 -3.89
N VAL A 129 9.75 15.36 -5.21
CA VAL A 129 10.79 16.11 -5.97
C VAL A 129 10.55 17.62 -6.00
N SER A 130 9.29 18.03 -5.86
CA SER A 130 8.89 19.43 -5.77
C SER A 130 7.57 19.54 -5.03
N ARG A 131 7.32 20.69 -4.40
CA ARG A 131 5.97 21.03 -3.88
C ARG A 131 5.25 22.05 -4.73
N ARG A 132 5.83 22.48 -5.84
CA ARG A 132 5.13 23.27 -6.86
C ARG A 132 4.13 22.39 -7.59
N CYS A 133 2.95 22.96 -7.88
CA CYS A 133 1.93 22.30 -8.68
C CYS A 133 1.22 23.32 -9.55
N ASN A 134 0.80 22.93 -10.74
CA ASN A 134 0.00 23.74 -11.64
C ASN A 134 -1.50 23.66 -11.36
N LEU A 135 -1.93 22.78 -10.43
CA LEU A 135 -3.32 22.63 -9.98
C LEU A 135 -3.51 23.23 -8.59
N ALA A 136 -4.78 23.47 -8.20
CA ALA A 136 -5.19 24.01 -6.91
C ALA A 136 -6.27 23.15 -6.26
N CYS A 137 -6.06 21.83 -6.24
CA CYS A 137 -7.04 20.86 -5.77
C CYS A 137 -7.44 21.11 -4.31
N GLY A 138 -8.76 21.18 -4.06
CA GLY A 138 -9.30 21.44 -2.72
C GLY A 138 -9.07 20.31 -1.70
N VAL A 139 -8.69 19.12 -2.18
CA VAL A 139 -8.37 17.92 -1.36
C VAL A 139 -6.88 17.67 -1.25
N CYS A 140 -6.02 18.59 -1.71
CA CYS A 140 -4.58 18.40 -1.71
C CYS A 140 -4.03 18.33 -0.28
N SER A 141 -3.34 17.24 0.05
CA SER A 141 -2.67 17.06 1.34
C SER A 141 -1.31 17.76 1.43
N SER A 142 -0.76 18.20 0.29
CA SER A 142 0.53 18.88 0.21
C SER A 142 0.36 20.40 0.15
N ARG A 143 1.01 21.13 1.07
CA ARG A 143 1.14 22.57 0.89
C ARG A 143 2.01 22.85 -0.33
N GLN A 144 1.55 23.71 -1.20
CA GLN A 144 2.43 24.26 -2.23
C GLN A 144 3.50 25.12 -1.56
N LEU A 145 4.73 24.77 -1.80
CA LEU A 145 5.91 25.49 -1.36
C LEU A 145 6.86 25.64 -2.54
N ASP A 146 7.58 26.73 -2.58
CA ASP A 146 8.66 26.92 -3.55
C ASP A 146 9.90 26.14 -3.09
N ALA A 147 9.80 24.81 -3.14
CA ALA A 147 10.89 23.91 -2.76
C ALA A 147 11.00 22.78 -3.78
N GLN A 148 12.25 22.53 -4.19
CA GLN A 148 12.62 21.44 -5.11
C GLN A 148 13.88 20.76 -4.59
N ILE A 149 13.95 19.44 -4.74
CA ILE A 149 15.14 18.67 -4.40
C ILE A 149 16.15 18.75 -5.55
N SER A 150 17.43 18.88 -5.26
CA SER A 150 18.46 18.87 -6.31
C SER A 150 18.71 17.48 -6.88
N LEU A 151 19.09 17.39 -8.15
CA LEU A 151 19.50 16.14 -8.80
C LEU A 151 20.63 15.43 -8.03
N SER A 152 21.61 16.21 -7.55
CA SER A 152 22.72 15.65 -6.76
C SER A 152 22.22 14.97 -5.48
N ARG A 153 21.27 15.57 -4.78
CA ARG A 153 20.67 14.97 -3.59
C ARG A 153 19.92 13.69 -3.95
N VAL A 154 19.10 13.68 -5.00
CA VAL A 154 18.39 12.48 -5.47
C VAL A 154 19.38 11.37 -5.81
N ASN A 155 20.45 11.67 -6.56
CA ASN A 155 21.46 10.69 -6.93
C ASN A 155 22.17 10.08 -5.71
N ASN A 156 22.49 10.87 -4.70
CA ASN A 156 23.09 10.39 -3.45
C ASN A 156 22.14 9.45 -2.69
N GLU A 157 20.86 9.78 -2.64
CA GLU A 157 19.87 8.95 -1.97
C GLU A 157 19.57 7.67 -2.74
N LEU A 158 19.55 7.71 -4.08
CA LEU A 158 19.44 6.53 -4.93
C LEU A 158 20.60 5.56 -4.69
N GLU A 159 21.83 6.09 -4.60
CA GLU A 159 23.00 5.25 -4.31
C GLU A 159 22.91 4.62 -2.91
N GLN A 160 22.48 5.36 -1.88
CA GLN A 160 22.23 4.79 -0.55
C GLN A 160 21.15 3.69 -0.61
N ALA A 161 20.02 3.95 -1.28
CA ALA A 161 18.93 2.99 -1.43
C ALA A 161 19.41 1.70 -2.13
N ARG A 162 20.22 1.84 -3.19
CA ARG A 162 20.81 0.70 -3.91
C ARG A 162 21.72 -0.15 -3.01
N ARG A 163 22.62 0.48 -2.24
CA ARG A 163 23.52 -0.20 -1.28
C ARG A 163 22.74 -0.94 -0.19
N LEU A 164 21.62 -0.40 0.23
CA LEU A 164 20.74 -1.00 1.23
C LEU A 164 19.83 -2.11 0.64
N GLY A 165 19.84 -2.31 -0.68
CA GLY A 165 19.02 -3.32 -1.34
C GLY A 165 17.54 -2.95 -1.49
N ILE A 166 17.19 -1.67 -1.31
CA ILE A 166 15.85 -1.14 -1.57
C ILE A 166 15.58 -1.26 -3.07
N LYS A 167 14.37 -1.69 -3.44
CA LYS A 167 14.02 -1.97 -4.85
C LYS A 167 13.08 -0.95 -5.46
N ASN A 168 12.24 -0.32 -4.65
CA ASN A 168 11.17 0.54 -5.14
C ASN A 168 11.49 2.01 -4.86
N ILE A 169 11.39 2.80 -5.92
CA ILE A 169 11.51 4.26 -5.86
C ILE A 169 10.24 4.88 -6.42
N ARG A 170 9.69 5.85 -5.70
CA ARG A 170 8.54 6.62 -6.17
C ARG A 170 8.94 8.08 -6.35
N PHE A 171 8.62 8.64 -7.49
CA PHE A 171 8.69 10.07 -7.73
C PHE A 171 7.28 10.68 -7.65
N THR A 172 7.16 11.74 -6.87
CA THR A 172 5.90 12.45 -6.61
C THR A 172 6.19 13.90 -6.18
N GLY A 173 5.23 14.59 -5.63
CA GLY A 173 5.38 15.93 -5.08
C GLY A 173 4.09 16.73 -5.23
N GLY A 174 4.20 18.02 -5.61
CA GLY A 174 3.09 18.73 -6.21
C GLY A 174 2.83 18.17 -7.60
N GLU A 175 3.60 18.62 -8.59
CA GLU A 175 3.64 17.98 -9.91
C GLU A 175 5.10 17.74 -10.34
N PRO A 176 5.54 16.47 -10.44
CA PRO A 176 6.93 16.16 -10.77
C PRO A 176 7.41 16.69 -12.12
N PHE A 177 6.53 16.81 -13.10
CA PHE A 177 6.87 17.38 -14.41
C PHE A 177 7.17 18.88 -14.39
N LEU A 178 6.98 19.57 -13.26
CA LEU A 178 7.51 20.93 -13.04
C LEU A 178 9.00 20.93 -12.67
N HIS A 179 9.55 19.77 -12.28
CA HIS A 179 10.96 19.69 -11.96
C HIS A 179 11.80 19.62 -13.24
N PRO A 180 12.76 20.56 -13.47
CA PRO A 180 13.50 20.65 -14.73
C PRO A 180 14.33 19.38 -15.00
N GLU A 181 14.82 18.72 -13.95
CA GLU A 181 15.71 17.56 -14.05
C GLU A 181 15.01 16.22 -13.85
N ILE A 182 13.65 16.18 -13.91
CA ILE A 182 12.88 14.94 -13.66
C ILE A 182 13.28 13.78 -14.59
N LEU A 183 13.57 14.08 -15.86
CA LEU A 183 14.01 13.07 -16.82
C LEU A 183 15.37 12.47 -16.43
N SER A 184 16.30 13.29 -15.95
CA SER A 184 17.61 12.84 -15.48
C SER A 184 17.47 11.96 -14.23
N MET A 185 16.63 12.34 -13.28
CA MET A 185 16.32 11.53 -12.08
C MET A 185 15.76 10.15 -12.44
N LEU A 186 14.79 10.11 -13.36
CA LEU A 186 14.21 8.84 -13.83
C LEU A 186 15.24 7.96 -14.53
N ARG A 187 16.10 8.52 -15.37
CA ARG A 187 17.18 7.79 -16.05
C ARG A 187 18.17 7.20 -15.03
N THR A 188 18.63 7.99 -14.09
CA THR A 188 19.55 7.52 -13.04
C THR A 188 18.92 6.36 -12.26
N ALA A 189 17.69 6.51 -11.78
CA ALA A 189 17.00 5.46 -11.04
C ALA A 189 16.83 4.18 -11.87
N LYS A 190 16.47 4.31 -13.17
CA LYS A 190 16.30 3.14 -14.06
C LYS A 190 17.61 2.43 -14.33
N THR A 191 18.68 3.17 -14.60
CA THR A 191 20.03 2.61 -14.80
C THR A 191 20.54 1.88 -13.57
N MET A 192 20.17 2.32 -12.36
CA MET A 192 20.49 1.64 -11.10
C MET A 192 19.64 0.41 -10.82
N GLY A 193 18.67 0.07 -11.69
CA GLY A 193 17.85 -1.14 -11.61
C GLY A 193 16.66 -1.04 -10.66
N PHE A 194 16.21 0.16 -10.32
CA PHE A 194 15.03 0.35 -9.49
C PHE A 194 13.72 0.09 -10.25
N TYR A 195 12.71 -0.40 -9.53
CA TYR A 195 11.33 -0.37 -9.96
C TYR A 195 10.76 1.02 -9.66
N ILE A 196 10.34 1.71 -10.72
CA ILE A 196 9.98 3.13 -10.65
C ILE A 196 8.47 3.30 -10.65
N LEU A 197 7.96 3.86 -9.54
CA LEU A 197 6.59 4.36 -9.43
C LEU A 197 6.60 5.87 -9.67
N PHE A 198 5.63 6.36 -10.43
CA PHE A 198 5.54 7.77 -10.78
C PHE A 198 4.12 8.30 -10.61
N ASN A 199 3.95 9.35 -9.80
CA ASN A 199 2.66 9.97 -9.57
C ASN A 199 2.61 11.34 -10.26
N THR A 200 1.57 11.62 -11.05
CA THR A 200 1.41 12.89 -11.77
C THR A 200 -0.07 13.25 -11.94
N ASN A 201 -0.36 14.52 -12.17
CA ASN A 201 -1.67 14.94 -12.64
C ASN A 201 -1.81 14.82 -14.18
N ALA A 202 -0.72 14.53 -14.89
CA ALA A 202 -0.61 14.32 -16.33
C ALA A 202 -1.06 15.51 -17.21
N THR A 203 -1.21 16.70 -16.68
CA THR A 203 -1.69 17.87 -17.45
C THR A 203 -0.57 18.69 -18.10
N LEU A 204 0.68 18.55 -17.62
CA LEU A 204 1.80 19.38 -18.06
C LEU A 204 2.61 18.78 -19.21
N PRO A 205 3.00 17.49 -19.20
CA PRO A 205 4.00 17.03 -20.16
C PRO A 205 3.46 17.13 -21.59
N GLY A 206 4.34 17.57 -22.48
CA GLY A 206 4.12 17.44 -23.94
C GLY A 206 4.45 16.04 -24.41
N SER A 207 4.00 15.69 -25.62
CA SER A 207 4.14 14.34 -26.18
C SER A 207 5.58 13.85 -26.27
N ALA A 208 6.53 14.74 -26.56
CA ALA A 208 7.97 14.42 -26.61
C ALA A 208 8.52 14.00 -25.25
N LEU A 209 8.13 14.70 -24.17
CA LEU A 209 8.57 14.36 -22.80
C LEU A 209 7.94 13.03 -22.34
N ILE A 210 6.65 12.79 -22.64
CA ILE A 210 5.99 11.53 -22.34
C ILE A 210 6.73 10.36 -23.00
N ARG A 211 7.03 10.43 -24.29
CA ARG A 211 7.77 9.37 -25.02
C ARG A 211 9.16 9.11 -24.42
N LYS A 212 9.82 10.12 -23.86
CA LYS A 212 11.13 9.98 -23.20
C LYS A 212 11.05 9.40 -21.79
N THR A 213 9.95 9.65 -21.07
CA THR A 213 9.80 9.23 -19.67
C THR A 213 9.05 7.91 -19.53
N ALA A 214 8.09 7.60 -20.38
CA ALA A 214 7.26 6.41 -20.28
C ALA A 214 8.07 5.08 -20.22
N PRO A 215 9.13 4.88 -21.03
CA PRO A 215 9.95 3.66 -20.94
C PRO A 215 10.73 3.51 -19.65
N LEU A 216 10.86 4.60 -18.87
CA LEU A 216 11.57 4.62 -17.59
C LEU A 216 10.63 4.32 -16.41
N ILE A 217 9.32 4.38 -16.62
CA ILE A 217 8.30 4.25 -15.57
C ILE A 217 7.71 2.84 -15.61
N ASP A 218 7.80 2.10 -14.50
CA ASP A 218 7.21 0.77 -14.38
C ASP A 218 5.75 0.82 -13.95
N ASN A 219 5.38 1.86 -13.18
CA ASN A 219 4.05 1.98 -12.57
C ASN A 219 3.66 3.45 -12.46
N LEU A 220 2.73 3.86 -13.29
CA LEU A 220 2.22 5.23 -13.36
C LEU A 220 0.93 5.34 -12.55
N LEU A 221 0.84 6.34 -11.67
CA LEU A 221 -0.41 6.76 -11.05
C LEU A 221 -0.77 8.15 -11.55
N VAL A 222 -1.92 8.28 -12.21
CA VAL A 222 -2.46 9.59 -12.62
C VAL A 222 -3.64 9.98 -11.73
N SER A 223 -3.60 11.21 -11.21
CA SER A 223 -4.70 11.78 -10.44
C SER A 223 -5.89 12.12 -11.36
N MET A 224 -7.00 11.39 -11.20
CA MET A 224 -8.24 11.57 -11.93
C MET A 224 -9.34 12.01 -10.98
N GLN A 225 -9.56 13.32 -10.85
CA GLN A 225 -10.47 13.88 -9.84
C GLN A 225 -11.90 14.10 -10.35
N GLY A 226 -12.08 14.28 -11.65
CA GLY A 226 -13.39 14.42 -12.31
C GLY A 226 -13.61 13.35 -13.37
N CYS A 227 -14.87 13.13 -13.76
CA CYS A 227 -15.26 12.24 -14.87
C CYS A 227 -15.70 12.97 -16.13
N ASP A 228 -15.71 14.30 -16.08
CA ASP A 228 -15.99 15.21 -17.19
C ASP A 228 -15.26 16.55 -16.95
N PRO A 229 -15.19 17.46 -17.97
CA PRO A 229 -14.47 18.73 -17.84
C PRO A 229 -14.93 19.60 -16.68
N ALA A 230 -16.24 19.61 -16.38
CA ALA A 230 -16.81 20.45 -15.33
C ALA A 230 -16.45 19.93 -13.94
N SER A 231 -16.61 18.62 -13.71
CA SER A 231 -16.27 17.98 -12.43
C SER A 231 -14.75 17.99 -12.18
N ASP A 232 -13.92 17.79 -13.21
CA ASP A 232 -12.47 17.87 -13.06
C ASP A 232 -12.02 19.30 -12.71
N ALA A 233 -12.57 20.31 -13.37
CA ALA A 233 -12.28 21.71 -13.07
C ALA A 233 -12.68 22.10 -11.64
N ALA A 234 -13.84 21.63 -11.17
CA ALA A 234 -14.31 21.88 -9.80
C ALA A 234 -13.41 21.26 -8.74
N GLU A 235 -12.89 20.04 -8.97
CA GLU A 235 -12.01 19.33 -8.03
C GLU A 235 -10.56 19.80 -8.09
N THR A 236 -10.05 20.15 -9.29
CA THR A 236 -8.65 20.53 -9.49
C THR A 236 -8.40 22.03 -9.38
N GLY A 237 -9.44 22.85 -9.36
CA GLY A 237 -9.37 24.31 -9.36
C GLY A 237 -8.82 24.89 -10.67
N ARG A 238 -8.78 24.13 -11.77
CA ARG A 238 -8.25 24.56 -13.07
C ARG A 238 -9.08 24.00 -14.23
N PRO A 239 -9.82 24.85 -14.95
CA PRO A 239 -10.56 24.45 -16.16
C PRO A 239 -9.62 24.20 -17.35
N GLY A 240 -10.14 23.50 -18.36
CA GLY A 240 -9.50 23.35 -19.68
C GLY A 240 -8.36 22.31 -19.76
N LEU A 241 -8.10 21.55 -18.69
CA LEU A 241 -7.00 20.57 -18.65
C LEU A 241 -7.46 19.11 -18.79
N PHE A 242 -8.76 18.85 -18.73
CA PHE A 242 -9.32 17.50 -18.71
C PHE A 242 -8.95 16.71 -19.97
N GLU A 243 -9.25 17.23 -21.15
CA GLU A 243 -8.97 16.54 -22.43
C GLU A 243 -7.48 16.27 -22.63
N LYS A 244 -6.63 17.24 -22.26
CA LYS A 244 -5.17 17.05 -22.29
C LYS A 244 -4.72 15.94 -21.37
N LYS A 245 -5.29 15.85 -20.17
CA LYS A 245 -5.03 14.75 -19.22
C LYS A 245 -5.38 13.41 -19.86
N LEU A 246 -6.57 13.26 -20.44
CA LEU A 246 -7.01 12.03 -21.09
C LEU A 246 -6.08 11.64 -22.24
N ALA A 247 -5.73 12.59 -23.11
CA ALA A 247 -4.80 12.38 -24.22
C ALA A 247 -3.41 11.90 -23.70
N ASN A 248 -2.92 12.50 -22.63
CA ASN A 248 -1.65 12.15 -22.04
C ASN A 248 -1.67 10.75 -21.38
N ILE A 249 -2.75 10.37 -20.69
CA ILE A 249 -2.91 9.00 -20.14
C ILE A 249 -2.84 7.97 -21.27
N ARG A 250 -3.60 8.18 -22.35
CA ARG A 250 -3.56 7.28 -23.53
C ARG A 250 -2.17 7.24 -24.14
N LEU A 251 -1.45 8.36 -24.18
CA LEU A 251 -0.10 8.41 -24.72
C LEU A 251 0.91 7.68 -23.84
N PHE A 252 0.84 7.80 -22.50
CA PHE A 252 1.68 7.01 -21.60
C PHE A 252 1.48 5.51 -21.79
N ARG A 253 0.22 5.06 -21.89
CA ARG A 253 -0.09 3.66 -22.19
C ARG A 253 0.52 3.19 -23.52
N ARG A 254 0.29 3.94 -24.61
CA ARG A 254 0.86 3.61 -25.93
C ARG A 254 2.38 3.71 -26.00
N SER A 255 2.99 4.48 -25.11
CA SER A 255 4.46 4.61 -24.99
C SER A 255 5.10 3.54 -24.11
N GLY A 256 4.34 2.52 -23.69
CA GLY A 256 4.87 1.31 -23.07
C GLY A 256 4.95 1.31 -21.55
N VAL A 257 4.20 2.18 -20.84
CA VAL A 257 4.10 2.07 -19.39
C VAL A 257 3.38 0.76 -19.02
N PRO A 258 4.04 -0.16 -18.29
CA PRO A 258 3.49 -1.50 -18.03
C PRO A 258 2.22 -1.47 -17.16
N VAL A 259 2.20 -0.63 -16.11
CA VAL A 259 1.08 -0.52 -15.18
C VAL A 259 0.59 0.92 -15.12
N VAL A 260 -0.68 1.15 -15.48
CA VAL A 260 -1.35 2.46 -15.38
C VAL A 260 -2.45 2.37 -14.34
N ARG A 261 -2.31 3.18 -13.29
CA ARG A 261 -3.29 3.33 -12.23
C ARG A 261 -3.91 4.72 -12.32
N LEU A 262 -5.21 4.81 -12.06
CA LEU A 262 -5.90 6.10 -11.94
C LEU A 262 -6.38 6.25 -10.50
N GLY A 263 -6.12 7.41 -9.90
CA GLY A 263 -6.40 7.67 -8.50
C GLY A 263 -7.44 8.77 -8.32
N THR A 264 -8.53 8.50 -7.60
CA THR A 264 -9.61 9.46 -7.35
C THR A 264 -9.83 9.61 -5.85
N VAL A 265 -9.85 10.85 -5.37
CA VAL A 265 -10.27 11.12 -3.99
C VAL A 265 -11.79 11.02 -3.90
N ILE A 266 -12.28 10.23 -2.94
CA ILE A 266 -13.70 9.98 -2.75
C ILE A 266 -14.40 11.28 -2.35
N SER A 267 -15.47 11.60 -3.08
CA SER A 267 -16.37 12.75 -2.83
C SER A 267 -17.83 12.32 -3.00
N SER A 268 -18.76 13.15 -2.57
CA SER A 268 -20.18 12.96 -2.88
C SER A 268 -20.42 12.96 -4.40
N GLY A 269 -19.68 13.79 -5.14
CA GLY A 269 -19.72 13.83 -6.60
C GLY A 269 -19.31 12.51 -7.26
N LEU A 270 -18.22 11.89 -6.77
CA LEU A 270 -17.82 10.55 -7.23
C LEU A 270 -18.91 9.52 -6.91
N ALA A 271 -19.43 9.52 -5.68
CA ALA A 271 -20.45 8.55 -5.26
C ALA A 271 -21.73 8.64 -6.10
N GLY A 272 -22.17 9.86 -6.47
CA GLY A 272 -23.33 10.10 -7.33
C GLY A 272 -23.10 9.76 -8.81
N ASN A 273 -21.84 9.86 -9.28
CA ASN A 273 -21.49 9.66 -10.70
C ASN A 273 -20.61 8.41 -10.91
N PHE A 274 -20.65 7.44 -10.01
CA PHE A 274 -19.74 6.30 -10.00
C PHE A 274 -19.67 5.56 -11.35
N GLU A 275 -20.80 5.37 -12.06
CA GLU A 275 -20.83 4.69 -13.36
C GLU A 275 -20.13 5.50 -14.44
N LYS A 276 -20.28 6.84 -14.44
CA LYS A 276 -19.54 7.70 -15.37
C LYS A 276 -18.03 7.60 -15.17
N TYR A 277 -17.59 7.61 -13.91
CA TYR A 277 -16.18 7.36 -13.59
C TYR A 277 -15.73 5.99 -14.08
N LEU A 278 -16.48 4.93 -13.77
CA LEU A 278 -16.13 3.57 -14.15
C LEU A 278 -16.00 3.41 -15.67
N THR A 279 -16.94 3.97 -16.43
CA THR A 279 -16.89 3.99 -17.89
C THR A 279 -15.62 4.68 -18.39
N LEU A 280 -15.35 5.91 -17.94
CA LEU A 280 -14.16 6.66 -18.33
C LEU A 280 -12.85 5.93 -17.99
N ILE A 281 -12.75 5.41 -16.76
CA ILE A 281 -11.54 4.70 -16.29
C ILE A 281 -11.30 3.42 -17.12
N THR A 282 -12.40 2.73 -17.51
CA THR A 282 -12.34 1.56 -18.38
C THR A 282 -11.90 1.92 -19.80
N GLU A 283 -12.43 3.00 -20.39
CA GLU A 283 -12.05 3.52 -21.71
C GLU A 283 -10.58 4.00 -21.78
N LEU A 284 -10.02 4.39 -20.65
CA LEU A 284 -8.61 4.75 -20.51
C LEU A 284 -7.68 3.53 -20.37
N ASP A 285 -8.23 2.32 -20.41
CA ASP A 285 -7.49 1.04 -20.23
C ASP A 285 -6.61 1.04 -18.97
N ALA A 286 -7.15 1.55 -17.86
CA ALA A 286 -6.45 1.51 -16.58
C ALA A 286 -6.38 0.07 -16.05
N ASP A 287 -5.23 -0.30 -15.47
CA ASP A 287 -5.09 -1.58 -14.79
C ASP A 287 -5.76 -1.57 -13.42
N ILE A 288 -5.64 -0.43 -12.71
CA ILE A 288 -6.18 -0.26 -11.36
C ILE A 288 -6.83 1.11 -11.23
N TRP A 289 -7.99 1.15 -10.59
CA TRP A 289 -8.63 2.38 -10.13
C TRP A 289 -8.53 2.45 -8.61
N GLU A 290 -7.76 3.40 -8.10
CA GLU A 290 -7.52 3.61 -6.68
C GLU A 290 -8.45 4.70 -6.13
N LEU A 291 -9.25 4.34 -5.14
CA LEU A 291 -10.14 5.24 -4.42
C LEU A 291 -9.49 5.66 -3.09
N TYR A 292 -9.31 6.96 -2.92
CA TYR A 292 -8.66 7.53 -1.75
C TYR A 292 -9.67 8.18 -0.80
N ARG A 293 -9.69 7.76 0.45
CA ARG A 293 -10.36 8.50 1.50
C ARG A 293 -9.68 9.87 1.65
N PRO A 294 -10.44 11.01 1.66
CA PRO A 294 -9.84 12.32 1.94
C PRO A 294 -9.10 12.28 3.27
N MET A 295 -7.84 12.71 3.25
CA MET A 295 -7.01 12.80 4.44
C MET A 295 -7.00 14.24 4.94
N PRO A 296 -6.92 14.50 6.26
CA PRO A 296 -6.73 15.83 6.76
C PRO A 296 -5.48 16.42 6.12
N ALA A 297 -5.63 17.53 5.41
CA ALA A 297 -4.47 18.27 4.95
C ALA A 297 -3.68 18.73 6.17
N ALA A 298 -2.36 18.79 6.06
CA ALA A 298 -1.50 19.33 7.11
C ALA A 298 -1.89 20.77 7.52
N VAL A 299 -2.78 21.41 6.79
CA VAL A 299 -3.31 22.75 7.02
C VAL A 299 -4.77 22.82 6.60
N GLY A 300 -5.62 22.76 7.60
CA GLY A 300 -7.04 23.06 7.44
C GLY A 300 -7.73 22.04 6.53
N MET A 301 -8.36 21.04 7.10
CA MET A 301 -9.29 20.21 6.34
C MET A 301 -10.39 21.10 5.81
N SER A 302 -10.54 21.14 4.50
CA SER A 302 -11.77 21.67 3.91
C SER A 302 -12.96 20.86 4.45
N ALA A 303 -14.13 21.48 4.55
CA ALA A 303 -15.36 20.83 4.98
C ALA A 303 -15.67 19.53 4.23
N ARG A 304 -15.13 19.34 3.03
CA ARG A 304 -15.27 18.16 2.15
C ARG A 304 -14.87 16.83 2.80
N GLY A 305 -13.87 16.80 3.69
CA GLY A 305 -13.48 15.56 4.39
C GLY A 305 -14.52 15.08 5.42
N LYS A 306 -15.40 15.96 5.89
CA LYS A 306 -16.45 15.62 6.85
C LYS A 306 -17.64 14.87 6.24
N GLU A 307 -17.85 14.98 4.92
CA GLU A 307 -18.94 14.31 4.22
C GLU A 307 -18.69 12.83 3.97
N ILE A 308 -17.43 12.38 4.09
CA ILE A 308 -17.05 10.99 3.83
C ILE A 308 -17.19 10.20 5.11
N THR A 309 -18.19 9.34 5.16
CA THR A 309 -18.53 8.50 6.31
C THR A 309 -18.21 7.02 6.04
N PRO A 310 -18.07 6.19 7.08
CA PRO A 310 -17.97 4.75 6.91
C PRO A 310 -19.11 4.16 6.10
N GLU A 311 -20.32 4.73 6.23
CA GLU A 311 -21.50 4.26 5.52
C GLU A 311 -21.40 4.51 4.01
N LEU A 312 -20.89 5.67 3.60
CA LEU A 312 -20.64 5.96 2.19
C LEU A 312 -19.64 4.94 1.60
N LEU A 313 -18.54 4.66 2.32
CA LEU A 313 -17.58 3.66 1.87
C LEU A 313 -18.16 2.26 1.81
N ARG A 314 -19.01 1.86 2.77
CA ARG A 314 -19.73 0.56 2.72
C ARG A 314 -20.62 0.47 1.48
N ARG A 315 -21.37 1.52 1.15
CA ARG A 315 -22.19 1.57 -0.07
C ARG A 315 -21.34 1.43 -1.33
N LEU A 316 -20.24 2.17 -1.43
CA LEU A 316 -19.30 2.04 -2.55
C LEU A 316 -18.70 0.62 -2.63
N ALA A 317 -18.24 0.07 -1.51
CA ALA A 317 -17.70 -1.27 -1.45
C ALA A 317 -18.73 -2.34 -1.87
N ALA A 318 -19.99 -2.22 -1.43
CA ALA A 318 -21.07 -3.09 -1.84
C ALA A 318 -21.41 -2.98 -3.33
N ARG A 319 -21.27 -1.79 -3.92
CA ARG A 319 -21.43 -1.58 -5.36
C ARG A 319 -20.30 -2.23 -6.15
N ILE A 320 -19.04 -1.99 -5.75
CA ILE A 320 -17.85 -2.57 -6.38
C ILE A 320 -17.87 -4.10 -6.29
N GLU A 321 -18.33 -4.65 -5.17
CA GLU A 321 -18.45 -6.10 -4.96
C GLU A 321 -19.33 -6.81 -5.99
N LYS A 322 -20.32 -6.11 -6.53
CA LYS A 322 -21.27 -6.61 -7.53
C LYS A 322 -20.75 -6.53 -8.96
N LEU A 323 -19.69 -5.76 -9.20
CA LEU A 323 -19.11 -5.61 -10.54
C LEU A 323 -18.41 -6.91 -10.99
N PRO A 324 -18.39 -7.17 -12.32
CA PRO A 324 -17.56 -8.22 -12.88
C PRO A 324 -16.09 -8.01 -12.50
N ARG A 325 -15.37 -9.09 -12.25
CA ARG A 325 -13.92 -9.03 -12.04
C ARG A 325 -13.22 -8.87 -13.39
N ALA A 326 -13.07 -7.63 -13.81
CA ALA A 326 -12.38 -7.22 -15.03
C ALA A 326 -11.47 -6.04 -14.70
N LYS A 327 -10.68 -5.60 -15.66
CA LYS A 327 -10.00 -4.29 -15.55
C LYS A 327 -11.02 -3.16 -15.66
N PRO A 328 -10.85 -2.09 -14.90
CA PRO A 328 -9.81 -1.92 -13.87
C PRO A 328 -10.11 -2.71 -12.59
N GLN A 329 -9.06 -3.19 -11.91
CA GLN A 329 -9.20 -3.60 -10.52
C GLN A 329 -9.50 -2.36 -9.66
N ILE A 330 -10.59 -2.37 -8.89
CA ILE A 330 -10.98 -1.21 -8.06
C ILE A 330 -10.58 -1.47 -6.62
N LEU A 331 -9.79 -0.54 -6.03
CA LEU A 331 -9.24 -0.69 -4.68
C LEU A 331 -9.38 0.60 -3.87
N PHE A 332 -9.66 0.46 -2.58
CA PHE A 332 -9.49 1.56 -1.62
C PHE A 332 -8.01 1.60 -1.19
N ALA A 333 -7.33 2.69 -1.53
CA ALA A 333 -5.86 2.73 -1.50
C ALA A 333 -5.26 3.24 -0.19
N ASN A 334 -5.94 4.09 0.55
CA ASN A 334 -5.45 4.54 1.85
C ASN A 334 -6.18 3.87 3.03
N PRO A 335 -5.58 3.86 4.23
CA PRO A 335 -6.05 3.04 5.34
C PRO A 335 -7.43 3.42 5.85
N VAL A 336 -8.21 2.39 6.14
CA VAL A 336 -9.46 2.45 6.91
C VAL A 336 -9.52 1.28 7.89
N PRO A 337 -10.23 1.40 9.03
CA PRO A 337 -10.44 0.26 9.91
C PRO A 337 -11.24 -0.84 9.21
N LEU A 338 -10.60 -1.98 8.92
CA LEU A 338 -11.22 -3.07 8.14
C LEU A 338 -12.42 -3.72 8.82
N CYS A 339 -12.50 -3.65 10.16
CA CYS A 339 -13.65 -4.15 10.93
C CYS A 339 -14.97 -3.41 10.68
N LEU A 340 -14.93 -2.28 9.98
CA LEU A 340 -16.12 -1.56 9.51
C LEU A 340 -16.76 -2.22 8.28
N PHE A 341 -16.11 -3.20 7.67
CA PHE A 341 -16.52 -3.87 6.44
C PHE A 341 -16.70 -5.37 6.66
N SER A 342 -17.37 -6.02 5.73
CA SER A 342 -17.47 -7.49 5.76
C SER A 342 -16.15 -8.14 5.34
N ALA A 343 -15.93 -9.40 5.75
CA ALA A 343 -14.77 -10.19 5.32
C ALA A 343 -14.68 -10.26 3.79
N LYS A 344 -15.81 -10.37 3.10
CA LYS A 344 -15.92 -10.40 1.64
C LYS A 344 -15.45 -9.11 0.96
N GLN A 345 -15.55 -7.97 1.66
CA GLN A 345 -15.11 -6.66 1.18
C GLN A 345 -13.65 -6.36 1.52
N ALA A 346 -13.07 -7.05 2.50
CA ALA A 346 -11.70 -6.80 2.96
C ALA A 346 -10.65 -6.82 1.83
N PRO A 347 -10.74 -7.68 0.78
CA PRO A 347 -9.79 -7.64 -0.34
C PRO A 347 -9.83 -6.37 -1.18
N LEU A 348 -10.89 -5.55 -1.08
CA LEU A 348 -10.97 -4.27 -1.78
C LEU A 348 -10.07 -3.19 -1.17
N PHE A 349 -9.49 -3.43 0.00
CA PHE A 349 -8.71 -2.43 0.73
C PHE A 349 -7.23 -2.83 0.75
N LEU A 350 -6.35 -1.92 0.33
CA LEU A 350 -4.89 -2.13 0.42
C LEU A 350 -4.39 -2.13 1.88
N GLY A 351 -5.13 -1.53 2.79
CA GLY A 351 -4.78 -1.44 4.20
C GLY A 351 -3.75 -0.38 4.52
N ALA A 352 -3.17 -0.44 5.74
CA ALA A 352 -2.28 0.58 6.27
C ALA A 352 -0.81 0.42 5.82
N ARG A 353 -0.50 -0.64 5.10
CA ARG A 353 0.87 -1.06 4.78
C ARG A 353 1.73 0.05 4.14
N PHE A 354 1.13 0.90 3.32
CA PHE A 354 1.87 1.88 2.52
C PHE A 354 1.78 3.32 3.02
N ASP A 355 1.05 3.61 4.10
CA ASP A 355 0.72 5.00 4.41
C ASP A 355 1.34 5.55 5.70
N ASP A 356 1.51 4.74 6.72
CA ASP A 356 1.83 5.23 8.06
C ASP A 356 3.29 5.00 8.47
N GLY A 357 4.23 5.00 7.54
CA GLY A 357 5.65 4.80 7.82
C GLY A 357 6.03 3.36 8.17
N HIS A 358 5.13 2.41 7.97
CA HIS A 358 5.39 0.99 8.27
C HIS A 358 6.19 0.27 7.21
N THR A 359 6.27 0.80 5.99
CA THR A 359 6.98 0.15 4.89
C THR A 359 7.86 1.08 4.07
N ARG A 360 7.64 2.40 4.14
CA ARG A 360 8.33 3.37 3.29
C ARG A 360 8.77 4.62 4.05
N LEU A 361 9.70 5.35 3.47
CA LEU A 361 10.08 6.70 3.87
C LEU A 361 9.79 7.69 2.75
N VAL A 362 9.43 8.90 3.12
CA VAL A 362 9.21 10.01 2.19
C VAL A 362 10.32 11.03 2.39
N LEU A 363 11.06 11.35 1.35
CA LEU A 363 12.03 12.46 1.34
C LEU A 363 11.32 13.72 0.87
N ASP A 364 11.25 14.70 1.75
CA ASP A 364 10.69 16.03 1.50
C ASP A 364 11.65 16.85 0.61
N PRO A 365 11.18 17.75 -0.26
CA PRO A 365 12.06 18.55 -1.10
C PRO A 365 13.02 19.48 -0.33
N ARG A 366 12.79 19.70 0.97
CA ARG A 366 13.74 20.41 1.85
C ARG A 366 14.85 19.50 2.40
N GLY A 367 14.85 18.22 2.06
CA GLY A 367 15.86 17.25 2.47
C GLY A 367 15.56 16.47 3.74
N PHE A 368 14.33 16.52 4.25
CA PHE A 368 13.90 15.82 5.47
C PHE A 368 13.27 14.47 5.13
N TYR A 369 13.60 13.46 5.91
CA TYR A 369 12.87 12.21 5.89
C TYR A 369 11.66 12.24 6.82
N LYS A 370 10.53 11.77 6.34
CA LYS A 370 9.28 11.66 7.10
C LYS A 370 8.59 10.31 6.84
N ALA A 371 7.71 9.91 7.74
CA ALA A 371 7.02 8.63 7.64
C ALA A 371 5.93 8.61 6.55
N SER A 372 5.30 9.75 6.30
CA SER A 372 4.16 9.89 5.39
C SER A 372 4.13 11.28 4.76
N TYR A 373 3.38 11.42 3.66
CA TYR A 373 3.09 12.73 3.05
C TYR A 373 2.48 13.74 4.03
N TYR A 374 1.69 13.23 4.97
CA TYR A 374 0.92 14.06 5.92
C TYR A 374 1.75 14.52 7.12
N MET A 375 2.86 13.86 7.39
CA MET A 375 3.71 14.16 8.53
C MET A 375 4.64 15.33 8.24
N GLN A 376 4.87 16.20 9.23
CA GLN A 376 5.79 17.33 9.13
C GLN A 376 7.09 17.11 9.93
N LYS A 377 7.16 16.06 10.76
CA LYS A 377 8.29 15.75 11.59
C LYS A 377 9.45 15.17 10.78
N ASP A 378 10.64 15.78 10.93
CA ASP A 378 11.88 15.22 10.42
C ASP A 378 12.31 14.02 11.26
N LEU A 379 12.63 12.93 10.59
CA LEU A 379 13.07 11.67 11.21
C LEU A 379 14.58 11.46 11.15
N GLY A 380 15.32 12.29 10.41
CA GLY A 380 16.77 12.21 10.29
C GLY A 380 17.31 12.49 8.89
N GLY A 381 18.62 12.69 8.79
CA GLY A 381 19.30 13.16 7.58
C GLY A 381 19.66 12.07 6.54
N ASN A 382 19.47 10.80 6.84
CA ASN A 382 19.70 9.69 5.91
C ASN A 382 18.69 8.56 6.13
N ILE A 383 18.60 7.63 5.16
CA ILE A 383 17.63 6.53 5.16
C ILE A 383 17.65 5.74 6.47
N MET A 384 18.81 5.30 6.92
CA MET A 384 18.90 4.42 8.10
C MET A 384 18.66 5.14 9.43
N ALA A 385 19.10 6.39 9.54
CA ALA A 385 18.81 7.23 10.72
C ALA A 385 17.30 7.47 10.83
N ALA A 386 16.64 7.82 9.74
CA ALA A 386 15.20 8.01 9.70
C ALA A 386 14.44 6.71 9.98
N TRP A 387 14.82 5.59 9.32
CA TRP A 387 14.18 4.29 9.50
C TRP A 387 14.28 3.75 10.92
N ASN A 388 15.41 4.01 11.58
CA ASN A 388 15.64 3.61 12.97
C ASN A 388 15.29 4.68 14.01
N SER A 389 14.64 5.77 13.59
CA SER A 389 14.27 6.85 14.51
C SER A 389 13.41 6.34 15.66
N PRO A 390 13.52 6.92 16.87
CA PRO A 390 12.68 6.53 18.01
C PRO A 390 11.18 6.65 17.72
N PHE A 391 10.82 7.60 16.88
CA PHE A 391 9.43 7.79 16.46
C PHE A 391 8.90 6.60 15.66
N LEU A 392 9.58 6.14 14.59
CA LEU A 392 9.16 4.96 13.83
C LEU A 392 9.17 3.70 14.71
N LYS A 393 10.21 3.52 15.52
CA LYS A 393 10.27 2.40 16.49
C LYS A 393 9.11 2.38 17.47
N LYS A 394 8.62 3.54 17.89
CA LYS A 394 7.41 3.65 18.71
C LYS A 394 6.17 3.26 17.90
N LEU A 395 6.07 3.71 16.63
CA LEU A 395 4.96 3.38 15.75
C LEU A 395 4.85 1.88 15.48
N ASP A 396 5.97 1.24 15.21
CA ASP A 396 6.03 -0.20 14.90
C ASP A 396 5.41 -1.04 16.02
N LYS A 397 5.52 -0.60 17.27
CA LYS A 397 4.89 -1.26 18.41
C LYS A 397 3.37 -1.20 18.37
N ALA A 398 2.79 -0.37 17.47
CA ALA A 398 1.36 -0.18 17.31
C ALA A 398 0.66 0.00 18.70
N TRP A 399 1.29 0.80 19.58
CA TRP A 399 0.87 1.02 20.96
C TRP A 399 -0.53 1.65 21.07
N TYR A 400 -0.92 2.39 20.04
CA TYR A 400 -2.21 3.04 19.89
C TYR A 400 -3.37 2.06 19.63
N LEU A 401 -3.08 0.79 19.31
CA LEU A 401 -4.10 -0.21 19.06
C LEU A 401 -4.68 -0.77 20.35
N GLU A 402 -6.01 -0.84 20.41
CA GLU A 402 -6.75 -1.46 21.49
C GLU A 402 -6.52 -2.99 21.58
N SER A 403 -6.87 -3.58 22.72
CA SER A 403 -6.70 -5.02 22.97
C SER A 403 -7.37 -5.90 21.91
N GLY A 404 -8.53 -5.44 21.40
CA GLY A 404 -9.25 -6.10 20.31
C GLY A 404 -8.45 -6.15 19.01
N CYS A 405 -7.85 -5.03 18.60
CA CYS A 405 -7.04 -4.93 17.41
C CYS A 405 -5.75 -5.75 17.51
N ARG A 406 -5.15 -5.82 18.69
CA ARG A 406 -3.89 -6.58 18.91
C ARG A 406 -4.06 -8.08 18.67
N ARG A 407 -5.28 -8.62 18.79
CA ARG A 407 -5.63 -10.03 18.56
C ARG A 407 -6.38 -10.26 17.24
N CYS A 408 -6.50 -9.24 16.40
CA CYS A 408 -7.22 -9.33 15.14
C CYS A 408 -6.41 -10.07 14.07
N GLU A 409 -7.05 -10.94 13.30
CA GLU A 409 -6.41 -11.73 12.22
C GLU A 409 -5.83 -10.85 11.11
N VAL A 410 -6.44 -9.69 10.83
CA VAL A 410 -5.96 -8.73 9.83
C VAL A 410 -5.12 -7.59 10.44
N ARG A 411 -4.58 -7.78 11.65
CA ARG A 411 -3.88 -6.73 12.39
C ARG A 411 -2.77 -6.06 11.56
N LEU A 412 -1.89 -6.87 10.95
CA LEU A 412 -0.70 -6.36 10.24
C LEU A 412 -1.06 -5.64 8.94
N ARG A 413 -2.21 -5.95 8.35
CA ARG A 413 -2.74 -5.28 7.17
C ARG A 413 -3.52 -4.02 7.53
N CYS A 414 -4.30 -4.06 8.60
CA CYS A 414 -5.23 -3.00 8.99
C CYS A 414 -4.58 -1.90 9.82
N LEU A 415 -3.76 -2.27 10.83
CA LEU A 415 -3.14 -1.37 11.81
C LEU A 415 -4.12 -0.34 12.42
N GLY A 416 -5.41 -0.68 12.48
CA GLY A 416 -6.46 0.17 13.03
C GLY A 416 -6.89 1.34 12.13
N GLY A 417 -6.63 1.28 10.83
CA GLY A 417 -6.87 2.37 9.89
C GLY A 417 -5.71 3.37 9.86
N SER A 418 -5.98 4.63 9.51
CA SER A 418 -4.95 5.66 9.47
C SER A 418 -4.98 6.54 10.72
N ARG A 419 -3.90 6.55 11.47
CA ARG A 419 -3.73 7.47 12.61
C ARG A 419 -3.60 8.94 12.16
N PHE A 420 -3.16 9.21 10.92
CA PHE A 420 -3.11 10.57 10.38
C PHE A 420 -4.50 11.20 10.16
N MET A 421 -5.55 10.41 10.24
CA MET A 421 -6.92 10.91 10.27
C MET A 421 -7.27 11.69 11.56
N ALA A 422 -6.51 11.52 12.64
CA ALA A 422 -6.65 12.31 13.86
C ALA A 422 -5.83 13.61 13.83
N GLY A 423 -4.99 13.81 12.81
CA GLY A 423 -4.14 14.98 12.61
C GLY A 423 -2.75 14.60 12.11
N ALA A 424 -2.05 15.53 11.45
CA ALA A 424 -0.77 15.27 10.78
C ALA A 424 0.35 14.78 11.71
N ASP A 425 0.39 15.27 12.95
CA ASP A 425 1.38 14.90 13.96
C ASP A 425 0.74 14.11 15.13
N SER A 426 -0.51 13.65 14.92
CA SER A 426 -1.24 12.91 15.93
C SER A 426 -0.69 11.50 16.08
N ASP A 427 -0.56 11.06 17.30
CA ASP A 427 -0.36 9.68 17.68
C ASP A 427 -1.68 8.99 18.07
N GLY A 428 -2.81 9.62 17.72
CA GLY A 428 -4.16 9.12 17.98
C GLY A 428 -4.56 7.98 17.07
N GLN A 429 -5.70 7.38 17.40
CA GLN A 429 -6.34 6.36 16.57
C GLN A 429 -7.15 6.99 15.44
N ASP A 430 -7.37 6.23 14.36
CA ASP A 430 -8.37 6.61 13.35
C ASP A 430 -9.72 6.86 14.04
N PRO A 431 -10.32 8.06 13.86
CA PRO A 431 -11.60 8.39 14.49
C PRO A 431 -12.72 7.38 14.23
N TRP A 432 -12.66 6.70 13.08
CA TRP A 432 -13.63 5.67 12.73
C TRP A 432 -13.47 4.38 13.54
N LEU A 433 -12.30 4.13 14.11
CA LEU A 433 -12.08 2.96 14.95
C LEU A 433 -12.89 2.99 16.25
N ARG A 434 -13.15 4.19 16.79
CA ARG A 434 -13.96 4.37 18.02
C ARG A 434 -15.38 3.81 17.90
N ASN A 435 -15.91 3.75 16.68
CA ASN A 435 -17.25 3.24 16.37
C ASN A 435 -17.23 1.77 15.92
N ALA A 436 -16.07 1.13 15.92
CA ALA A 436 -15.92 -0.25 15.47
C ALA A 436 -16.12 -1.22 16.63
N SER A 437 -17.34 -1.68 16.83
CA SER A 437 -17.72 -2.58 17.92
C SER A 437 -17.29 -4.05 17.72
N ARG A 438 -16.75 -4.42 16.56
CA ARG A 438 -16.48 -5.82 16.21
C ARG A 438 -15.11 -5.99 15.54
N ARG A 439 -14.45 -7.13 15.82
CA ARG A 439 -13.30 -7.61 15.06
C ARG A 439 -13.75 -8.12 13.70
N LEU A 440 -12.91 -7.98 12.69
CA LEU A 440 -13.14 -8.68 11.44
C LEU A 440 -12.74 -10.15 11.65
N ALA A 441 -13.72 -11.05 11.60
CA ALA A 441 -13.47 -12.49 11.56
C ALA A 441 -13.42 -12.93 10.09
N LEU A 442 -12.29 -13.45 9.65
CA LEU A 442 -12.12 -13.99 8.30
C LEU A 442 -12.77 -15.36 8.16
N PHE A 443 -12.77 -16.13 9.27
CA PHE A 443 -13.32 -17.48 9.33
C PHE A 443 -14.23 -17.63 10.56
N ASP A 444 -15.18 -18.54 10.49
CA ASP A 444 -16.02 -18.88 11.66
C ASP A 444 -15.20 -19.73 12.63
N ASN A 445 -15.08 -19.26 13.86
CA ASN A 445 -14.37 -19.97 14.95
C ASN A 445 -15.13 -21.18 15.49
N ALA A 446 -16.33 -21.49 14.95
CA ALA A 446 -17.14 -22.60 15.42
C ALA A 446 -16.49 -23.97 15.18
N GLU A 447 -15.60 -24.09 14.20
CA GLU A 447 -14.93 -25.35 13.87
C GLU A 447 -13.56 -25.54 14.57
N GLU A 448 -12.88 -24.48 15.01
CA GLU A 448 -11.64 -24.61 15.80
C GLU A 448 -11.87 -25.24 17.19
N LYS A 449 -13.09 -25.21 17.70
CA LYS A 449 -13.44 -25.85 18.99
C LYS A 449 -13.63 -27.37 18.90
N LYS A 450 -13.62 -27.94 17.72
CA LYS A 450 -13.75 -29.40 17.51
C LYS A 450 -12.41 -30.12 17.28
N GLU A 451 -11.32 -29.39 17.12
CA GLU A 451 -9.97 -29.95 16.85
C GLU A 451 -8.98 -29.74 18.01
N ASN A 452 -9.42 -29.24 19.19
CA ASN A 452 -8.60 -29.14 20.42
C ASN A 452 -9.05 -30.16 21.45
#